data_fbde1dd883bf297c9910e57cb910a20a
#
_entry.id   fbde1dd883bf297c9910e57cb910a20a
#
_cell.length_a   1.000
_cell.length_b   1.000
_cell.length_c   1.000
_cell.angle_alpha   90.00
_cell.angle_beta   90.00
_cell.angle_gamma   90.00
#
_symmetry.space_group_name_H-M   'P 1'
#
loop_
_entity.id
_entity.type
_entity.pdbx_description
1 polymer ?
#
loop_
_entity_poly.entity_id
_entity_poly.type
_entity_poly.pdbx_seq_one_letter_code
_entity_poly.pdbx_strand_id
1 'polypeptide(L)'
;MKVWLIIFSFLLVNGQKAFSQDTEWGDFKEINFPRIDKVSMDNQGFIFLTDPEGNLYQYNKSGNVINNFSPPRQGRISQLEAAWTVNIFTFSADLQEYRILDRFINPVAEKQIPLNLITLAKVATIGNNNIIWVFDEADLSLKQFDYMRNKVVQHQPLNLILDRSSLDITYMREYQNLLFLNIREEGIFILDNQGNLIKKIKAYPSQNFGLWKNKIIFVEKEKIISIDFQSEQQDTLQIPEDFKAIGVLANQQIVLLFNATQIRIYQKSETPLNGQ
;
A
#
# COMPACT_ATOMS: atom_id res chain seq x y z
N MET A 1 -76.52 -21.40 -14.17
CA MET A 1 -75.67 -21.34 -12.98
C MET A 1 -74.18 -21.47 -13.42
N LYS A 2 -73.43 -20.38 -13.44
CA LYS A 2 -71.99 -20.40 -13.74
C LYS A 2 -71.28 -20.17 -12.43
N VAL A 3 -70.47 -21.15 -11.99
CA VAL A 3 -69.63 -21.09 -10.78
C VAL A 3 -68.28 -20.52 -11.21
N TRP A 4 -67.92 -19.38 -10.64
CA TRP A 4 -66.60 -18.77 -10.78
C TRP A 4 -65.67 -19.35 -9.70
N LEU A 5 -64.62 -20.03 -10.14
CA LEU A 5 -63.52 -20.49 -9.28
C LEU A 5 -62.49 -19.38 -9.21
N ILE A 6 -62.35 -18.75 -8.05
CA ILE A 6 -61.28 -17.79 -7.76
C ILE A 6 -60.08 -18.58 -7.25
N ILE A 7 -59.02 -18.65 -8.06
CA ILE A 7 -57.73 -19.20 -7.67
C ILE A 7 -56.93 -18.08 -6.97
N PHE A 8 -56.74 -18.21 -5.65
CA PHE A 8 -55.89 -17.34 -4.85
C PHE A 8 -54.44 -17.84 -4.97
N SER A 9 -53.66 -17.17 -5.79
CA SER A 9 -52.21 -17.45 -5.90
C SER A 9 -51.49 -16.82 -4.73
N PHE A 10 -51.02 -17.64 -3.79
CA PHE A 10 -50.17 -17.24 -2.68
C PHE A 10 -48.73 -17.09 -3.23
N LEU A 11 -48.29 -15.86 -3.51
CA LEU A 11 -46.90 -15.53 -3.75
C LEU A 11 -46.10 -15.60 -2.44
N LEU A 12 -45.45 -16.74 -2.21
CA LEU A 12 -44.42 -16.86 -1.19
C LEU A 12 -43.19 -16.03 -1.60
N VAL A 13 -43.12 -14.81 -1.09
CA VAL A 13 -41.89 -13.99 -1.14
C VAL A 13 -40.94 -14.64 -0.14
N ASN A 14 -40.06 -15.50 -0.64
CA ASN A 14 -38.87 -15.93 0.09
C ASN A 14 -37.94 -14.72 0.24
N GLY A 15 -38.07 -13.97 1.33
CA GLY A 15 -37.07 -13.02 1.77
C GLY A 15 -35.81 -13.79 2.11
N GLN A 16 -34.87 -13.85 1.17
CA GLN A 16 -33.50 -14.21 1.50
C GLN A 16 -32.98 -13.14 2.45
N LYS A 17 -32.99 -13.43 3.76
CA LYS A 17 -32.13 -12.70 4.70
C LYS A 17 -30.70 -12.97 4.23
N ALA A 18 -30.09 -11.96 3.60
CA ALA A 18 -28.64 -11.91 3.49
C ALA A 18 -28.12 -11.94 4.93
N PHE A 19 -27.62 -13.09 5.35
CA PHE A 19 -26.80 -13.19 6.54
C PHE A 19 -25.52 -12.40 6.21
N SER A 20 -25.47 -11.14 6.63
CA SER A 20 -24.19 -10.49 6.89
C SER A 20 -23.52 -11.38 7.94
N GLN A 21 -22.52 -12.14 7.54
CA GLN A 21 -21.56 -12.66 8.49
C GLN A 21 -20.82 -11.43 9.03
N ASP A 22 -21.26 -10.90 10.16
CA ASP A 22 -20.45 -10.06 11.02
C ASP A 22 -19.29 -10.95 11.50
N THR A 23 -18.25 -11.07 10.69
CA THR A 23 -17.03 -11.73 11.08
C THR A 23 -16.36 -10.77 12.06
N GLU A 24 -16.50 -11.11 13.35
CA GLU A 24 -15.84 -10.38 14.43
C GLU A 24 -14.31 -10.44 14.24
N TRP A 25 -13.65 -9.40 14.62
CA TRP A 25 -12.20 -9.36 14.72
C TRP A 25 -11.77 -10.19 15.93
N GLY A 26 -10.85 -11.14 15.73
CA GLY A 26 -10.32 -11.97 16.81
C GLY A 26 -9.35 -11.22 17.73
N ASP A 27 -8.60 -11.98 18.53
CA ASP A 27 -7.57 -11.43 19.41
C ASP A 27 -6.44 -10.76 18.62
N PHE A 28 -5.83 -9.73 19.21
CA PHE A 28 -4.73 -9.01 18.59
C PHE A 28 -3.51 -8.90 19.53
N LYS A 29 -2.34 -8.72 18.92
CA LYS A 29 -1.13 -8.19 19.56
C LYS A 29 -1.01 -6.72 19.25
N GLU A 30 -0.34 -5.98 20.11
CA GLU A 30 -0.27 -4.52 20.02
C GLU A 30 1.17 -4.02 20.05
N ILE A 31 1.45 -3.04 19.20
CA ILE A 31 2.65 -2.22 19.26
C ILE A 31 2.21 -0.80 19.54
N ASN A 32 2.64 -0.26 20.68
CA ASN A 32 2.49 1.15 21.02
C ASN A 32 3.77 1.90 20.69
N PHE A 33 3.65 2.99 19.94
CA PHE A 33 4.78 3.79 19.50
C PHE A 33 4.42 5.28 19.52
N PRO A 34 5.31 6.19 19.96
CA PRO A 34 4.94 7.59 20.19
C PRO A 34 4.42 8.32 18.95
N ARG A 35 5.05 8.11 17.79
CA ARG A 35 4.72 8.75 16.51
C ARG A 35 5.10 7.87 15.33
N ILE A 36 4.15 7.15 14.80
CA ILE A 36 4.31 6.31 13.60
C ILE A 36 4.14 7.19 12.36
N ASP A 37 5.12 7.19 11.46
CA ASP A 37 5.02 7.90 10.18
C ASP A 37 4.71 6.96 9.02
N LYS A 38 5.48 5.88 8.86
CA LYS A 38 5.23 4.84 7.86
C LYS A 38 5.19 3.46 8.48
N VAL A 39 4.37 2.59 7.91
CA VAL A 39 4.31 1.17 8.26
C VAL A 39 4.46 0.35 6.99
N SER A 40 5.25 -0.70 7.05
CA SER A 40 5.38 -1.72 6.02
C SER A 40 5.48 -3.09 6.66
N MET A 41 5.24 -4.13 5.88
CA MET A 41 5.29 -5.51 6.35
C MET A 41 5.83 -6.41 5.24
N ASP A 42 6.66 -7.37 5.60
CA ASP A 42 7.14 -8.37 4.65
C ASP A 42 6.20 -9.59 4.58
N ASN A 43 6.52 -10.53 3.71
CA ASN A 43 5.75 -11.77 3.54
C ASN A 43 5.90 -12.77 4.68
N GLN A 44 6.91 -12.62 5.56
CA GLN A 44 7.13 -13.46 6.74
C GLN A 44 6.39 -12.91 7.99
N GLY A 45 5.86 -11.71 7.89
CA GLY A 45 5.14 -11.03 8.97
C GLY A 45 6.04 -10.19 9.88
N PHE A 46 7.27 -9.86 9.46
CA PHE A 46 8.02 -8.80 10.11
C PHE A 46 7.42 -7.45 9.77
N ILE A 47 7.29 -6.62 10.80
CA ILE A 47 6.66 -5.31 10.71
C ILE A 47 7.75 -4.26 10.82
N PHE A 48 7.72 -3.31 9.92
CA PHE A 48 8.66 -2.19 9.87
C PHE A 48 7.87 -0.90 10.03
N LEU A 49 8.34 -0.03 10.91
CA LEU A 49 7.77 1.30 11.06
C LEU A 49 8.88 2.36 11.12
N THR A 50 8.54 3.57 10.71
CA THR A 50 9.42 4.72 10.87
C THR A 50 8.77 5.78 11.75
N ASP A 51 9.63 6.56 12.42
CA ASP A 51 9.24 7.82 13.03
C ASP A 51 9.42 8.98 12.03
N PRO A 52 8.95 10.21 12.35
CA PRO A 52 9.11 11.37 11.49
C PRO A 52 10.58 11.82 11.31
N GLU A 53 11.48 11.41 12.18
CA GLU A 53 12.90 11.69 12.12
C GLU A 53 13.64 10.77 11.14
N GLY A 54 12.96 9.67 10.69
CA GLY A 54 13.47 8.71 9.72
C GLY A 54 14.20 7.53 10.35
N ASN A 55 14.05 7.32 11.66
CA ASN A 55 14.51 6.09 12.30
C ASN A 55 13.59 4.94 11.89
N LEU A 56 14.17 3.77 11.67
CA LEU A 56 13.48 2.55 11.26
C LEU A 56 13.52 1.53 12.40
N TYR A 57 12.39 0.91 12.69
CA TYR A 57 12.22 -0.10 13.73
C TYR A 57 11.62 -1.36 13.11
N GLN A 58 12.17 -2.51 13.49
CA GLN A 58 11.71 -3.83 13.07
C GLN A 58 11.10 -4.58 14.25
N TYR A 59 9.90 -5.12 14.04
CA TYR A 59 9.15 -5.92 14.99
C TYR A 59 8.83 -7.30 14.41
N ASN A 60 8.69 -8.29 15.28
CA ASN A 60 8.13 -9.58 14.88
C ASN A 60 6.58 -9.55 14.95
N LYS A 61 5.94 -10.60 14.46
CA LYS A 61 4.48 -10.77 14.47
C LYS A 61 3.84 -10.88 15.88
N SER A 62 4.67 -10.98 16.94
CA SER A 62 4.21 -10.92 18.32
C SER A 62 4.28 -9.51 18.90
N GLY A 63 4.69 -8.50 18.13
CA GLY A 63 4.82 -7.11 18.55
C GLY A 63 6.11 -6.79 19.34
N ASN A 64 7.10 -7.70 19.35
CA ASN A 64 8.38 -7.46 20.01
C ASN A 64 9.37 -6.81 19.04
N VAL A 65 10.08 -5.77 19.53
CA VAL A 65 11.20 -5.14 18.80
C VAL A 65 12.30 -6.17 18.56
N ILE A 66 12.84 -6.19 17.34
CA ILE A 66 13.97 -7.05 16.96
C ILE A 66 15.21 -6.20 16.71
N ASN A 67 15.06 -5.17 15.86
CA ASN A 67 16.13 -4.30 15.45
C ASN A 67 15.65 -2.85 15.34
N ASN A 68 16.61 -1.92 15.35
CA ASN A 68 16.39 -0.54 14.98
C ASN A 68 17.58 -0.01 14.17
N PHE A 69 17.31 0.96 13.30
CA PHE A 69 18.30 1.65 12.50
C PHE A 69 18.03 3.15 12.53
N SER A 70 19.05 3.91 12.94
CA SER A 70 19.03 5.38 12.91
C SER A 70 20.03 5.85 11.89
N PRO A 71 19.59 6.48 10.77
CA PRO A 71 20.50 6.91 9.73
C PRO A 71 21.39 8.07 10.23
N PRO A 72 22.65 8.16 9.77
CA PRO A 72 23.53 9.27 10.13
C PRO A 72 22.97 10.63 9.70
N ARG A 73 22.30 10.68 8.55
CA ARG A 73 21.57 11.83 8.05
C ARG A 73 20.09 11.58 8.25
N GLN A 74 19.50 12.24 9.22
CA GLN A 74 18.09 12.13 9.53
C GLN A 74 17.23 12.96 8.57
N GLY A 75 16.06 12.42 8.23
CA GLY A 75 15.06 13.06 7.40
C GLY A 75 13.87 12.16 7.22
N ARG A 76 12.70 12.75 7.05
CA ARG A 76 11.45 12.02 6.93
C ARG A 76 11.49 11.00 5.78
N ILE A 77 11.06 9.78 6.05
CA ILE A 77 10.90 8.74 5.04
C ILE A 77 9.58 8.94 4.32
N SER A 78 9.64 9.21 3.02
CA SER A 78 8.45 9.35 2.18
C SER A 78 7.87 8.00 1.77
N GLN A 79 8.74 7.00 1.56
CA GLN A 79 8.39 5.65 1.15
C GLN A 79 9.16 4.61 1.98
N LEU A 80 8.45 3.63 2.51
CA LEU A 80 8.99 2.45 3.20
C LEU A 80 8.41 1.19 2.57
N GLU A 81 9.24 0.27 2.12
CA GLU A 81 8.84 -0.96 1.46
C GLU A 81 9.62 -2.17 1.95
N ALA A 82 8.92 -3.18 2.41
CA ALA A 82 9.48 -4.43 2.93
C ALA A 82 8.86 -5.71 2.32
N ALA A 83 7.94 -5.60 1.35
CA ALA A 83 6.96 -6.65 1.07
C ALA A 83 7.49 -7.92 0.38
N TRP A 84 8.35 -7.85 -0.63
CA TRP A 84 8.63 -9.01 -1.49
C TRP A 84 10.09 -9.42 -1.56
N THR A 85 11.00 -8.55 -1.21
CA THR A 85 12.43 -8.80 -1.34
C THR A 85 13.06 -9.07 0.01
N VAL A 86 14.24 -9.68 -0.02
CA VAL A 86 15.11 -9.79 1.17
C VAL A 86 15.55 -8.41 1.64
N ASN A 87 15.29 -7.37 0.83
CA ASN A 87 15.70 -6.00 1.04
C ASN A 87 14.53 -5.13 1.46
N ILE A 88 14.83 -4.18 2.32
CA ILE A 88 13.93 -3.10 2.72
C ILE A 88 14.37 -1.85 1.98
N PHE A 89 13.42 -1.19 1.34
CA PHE A 89 13.66 0.06 0.62
C PHE A 89 13.09 1.23 1.41
N THR A 90 13.87 2.29 1.53
CA THR A 90 13.41 3.58 2.04
C THR A 90 13.79 4.67 1.06
N PHE A 91 12.91 5.65 0.91
CA PHE A 91 13.15 6.84 0.13
C PHE A 91 12.73 8.08 0.92
N SER A 92 13.55 9.11 0.89
CA SER A 92 13.29 10.44 1.44
C SER A 92 13.25 11.46 0.31
N ALA A 93 12.09 12.02 0.03
CA ALA A 93 11.94 13.06 -0.98
C ALA A 93 12.64 14.36 -0.54
N ASP A 94 12.63 14.67 0.76
CA ASP A 94 13.29 15.88 1.29
C ASP A 94 14.82 15.82 1.16
N LEU A 95 15.40 14.64 1.36
CA LEU A 95 16.84 14.42 1.24
C LEU A 95 17.28 14.04 -0.17
N GLN A 96 16.34 13.72 -1.08
CA GLN A 96 16.60 13.12 -2.40
C GLN A 96 17.47 11.88 -2.28
N GLU A 97 17.20 11.03 -1.28
CA GLU A 97 18.03 9.91 -0.87
C GLU A 97 17.22 8.61 -0.79
N TYR A 98 17.82 7.54 -1.26
CA TYR A 98 17.29 6.19 -1.07
C TYR A 98 18.26 5.33 -0.27
N ARG A 99 17.68 4.37 0.49
CA ARG A 99 18.43 3.32 1.16
C ARG A 99 17.86 1.96 0.80
N ILE A 100 18.75 1.01 0.63
CA ILE A 100 18.43 -0.40 0.52
C ILE A 100 19.10 -1.07 1.71
N LEU A 101 18.29 -1.71 2.54
CA LEU A 101 18.72 -2.40 3.75
C LEU A 101 18.48 -3.90 3.57
N ASP A 102 19.27 -4.73 4.23
CA ASP A 102 18.98 -6.16 4.29
C ASP A 102 17.80 -6.46 5.24
N ARG A 103 17.42 -7.73 5.36
CA ARG A 103 16.33 -8.18 6.24
C ARG A 103 16.55 -7.90 7.74
N PHE A 104 17.76 -7.57 8.14
CA PHE A 104 18.14 -7.21 9.50
C PHE A 104 18.30 -5.69 9.68
N ILE A 105 17.84 -4.94 8.68
CA ILE A 105 17.94 -3.49 8.57
C ILE A 105 19.38 -2.94 8.58
N ASN A 106 20.37 -3.74 8.13
CA ASN A 106 21.72 -3.23 7.88
C ASN A 106 21.78 -2.58 6.48
N PRO A 107 22.42 -1.40 6.35
CA PRO A 107 22.55 -0.73 5.06
C PRO A 107 23.36 -1.55 4.05
N VAL A 108 22.75 -1.84 2.89
CA VAL A 108 23.40 -2.42 1.71
C VAL A 108 23.80 -1.32 0.72
N ALA A 109 22.92 -0.34 0.55
CA ALA A 109 23.18 0.86 -0.23
C ALA A 109 22.51 2.07 0.42
N GLU A 110 23.22 3.18 0.47
CA GLU A 110 22.75 4.48 0.93
C GLU A 110 23.32 5.54 0.00
N LYS A 111 22.48 6.18 -0.82
CA LYS A 111 22.91 7.10 -1.86
C LYS A 111 21.87 8.19 -2.11
N GLN A 112 22.36 9.36 -2.48
CA GLN A 112 21.53 10.39 -3.08
C GLN A 112 21.18 10.02 -4.53
N ILE A 113 19.99 10.40 -4.95
CA ILE A 113 19.61 10.31 -6.36
C ILE A 113 20.43 11.37 -7.13
N PRO A 114 21.13 10.99 -8.22
CA PRO A 114 21.96 11.93 -8.95
C PRO A 114 21.12 13.00 -9.66
N LEU A 115 21.32 14.27 -9.30
CA LEU A 115 20.56 15.41 -9.84
C LEU A 115 20.70 15.60 -11.35
N ASN A 116 21.78 15.13 -11.94
CA ASN A 116 21.98 15.16 -13.39
C ASN A 116 21.18 14.09 -14.15
N LEU A 117 20.59 13.11 -13.45
CA LEU A 117 19.75 12.07 -14.02
C LEU A 117 18.27 12.27 -13.67
N ILE A 118 18.00 12.68 -12.44
CA ILE A 118 16.66 12.90 -11.90
C ILE A 118 16.71 14.20 -11.11
N THR A 119 15.95 15.19 -11.55
CA THR A 119 16.07 16.55 -11.03
C THR A 119 15.31 16.72 -9.71
N LEU A 120 14.10 16.16 -9.61
CA LEU A 120 13.28 16.25 -8.42
C LEU A 120 12.44 14.98 -8.23
N ALA A 121 13.02 14.00 -7.55
CA ALA A 121 12.32 12.78 -7.21
C ALA A 121 11.21 13.07 -6.18
N LYS A 122 9.95 12.96 -6.57
CA LYS A 122 8.79 13.19 -5.72
C LYS A 122 8.37 11.92 -4.96
N VAL A 123 8.25 10.82 -5.70
CA VAL A 123 7.94 9.49 -5.18
C VAL A 123 8.84 8.47 -5.87
N ALA A 124 9.19 7.41 -5.14
CA ALA A 124 10.00 6.32 -5.65
C ALA A 124 9.53 4.99 -5.08
N THR A 125 9.73 3.89 -5.82
CA THR A 125 9.47 2.52 -5.38
C THR A 125 10.54 1.60 -5.91
N ILE A 126 10.90 0.58 -5.12
CA ILE A 126 11.85 -0.43 -5.59
C ILE A 126 11.16 -1.38 -6.56
N GLY A 127 11.81 -1.62 -7.68
CA GLY A 127 11.40 -2.58 -8.68
C GLY A 127 12.33 -3.80 -8.73
N ASN A 128 12.09 -4.64 -9.73
CA ASN A 128 12.94 -5.81 -9.99
C ASN A 128 14.30 -5.40 -10.62
N ASN A 129 15.27 -6.32 -10.59
CA ASN A 129 16.54 -6.19 -11.33
C ASN A 129 17.35 -4.91 -11.05
N ASN A 130 17.45 -4.50 -9.79
CA ASN A 130 18.16 -3.30 -9.35
C ASN A 130 17.58 -1.98 -9.88
N ILE A 131 16.30 -1.97 -10.21
CA ILE A 131 15.59 -0.76 -10.66
C ILE A 131 14.90 -0.09 -9.48
N ILE A 132 15.01 1.22 -9.43
CA ILE A 132 14.12 2.09 -8.66
C ILE A 132 13.28 2.86 -9.67
N TRP A 133 11.97 2.74 -9.58
CA TRP A 133 11.05 3.61 -10.28
C TRP A 133 10.99 4.95 -9.57
N VAL A 134 11.13 6.02 -10.31
CA VAL A 134 11.09 7.38 -9.77
C VAL A 134 10.18 8.25 -10.63
N PHE A 135 9.27 8.97 -10.00
CA PHE A 135 8.59 10.07 -10.66
C PHE A 135 9.40 11.35 -10.44
N ASP A 136 9.90 11.90 -11.53
CA ASP A 136 10.60 13.18 -11.55
C ASP A 136 9.56 14.31 -11.78
N GLU A 137 9.30 15.07 -10.73
CA GLU A 137 8.30 16.15 -10.76
C GLU A 137 8.74 17.32 -11.64
N ALA A 138 10.05 17.48 -11.86
CA ALA A 138 10.58 18.59 -12.65
C ALA A 138 10.23 18.50 -14.14
N ASP A 139 10.15 17.30 -14.69
CA ASP A 139 9.79 17.06 -16.10
C ASP A 139 8.53 16.20 -16.27
N LEU A 140 7.82 15.90 -15.18
CA LEU A 140 6.61 15.09 -15.12
C LEU A 140 6.79 13.71 -15.76
N SER A 141 7.96 13.11 -15.57
CA SER A 141 8.31 11.83 -16.15
C SER A 141 8.46 10.72 -15.12
N LEU A 142 8.17 9.51 -15.58
CA LEU A 142 8.46 8.27 -14.87
C LEU A 142 9.78 7.73 -15.39
N LYS A 143 10.74 7.49 -14.49
CA LYS A 143 12.09 7.02 -14.83
C LYS A 143 12.39 5.69 -14.14
N GLN A 144 13.03 4.78 -14.86
CA GLN A 144 13.66 3.60 -14.27
C GLN A 144 15.14 3.90 -14.02
N PHE A 145 15.52 3.97 -12.77
CA PHE A 145 16.88 4.22 -12.33
C PHE A 145 17.55 2.91 -11.90
N ASP A 146 18.55 2.46 -12.66
CA ASP A 146 19.40 1.34 -12.26
C ASP A 146 20.43 1.86 -11.24
N TYR A 147 20.18 1.55 -9.97
CA TYR A 147 20.97 2.07 -8.86
C TYR A 147 22.37 1.43 -8.76
N MET A 148 22.57 0.25 -9.34
CA MET A 148 23.89 -0.40 -9.40
C MET A 148 24.78 0.22 -10.48
N ARG A 149 24.19 0.50 -11.66
CA ARG A 149 24.91 1.10 -12.79
C ARG A 149 24.91 2.63 -12.78
N ASN A 150 24.13 3.21 -11.87
CA ASN A 150 23.97 4.66 -11.72
C ASN A 150 23.52 5.34 -13.02
N LYS A 151 22.48 4.83 -13.65
CA LYS A 151 21.93 5.36 -14.91
C LYS A 151 20.41 5.20 -15.00
N VAL A 152 19.78 6.11 -15.72
CA VAL A 152 18.40 5.97 -16.17
C VAL A 152 18.38 5.04 -17.37
N VAL A 153 17.63 3.95 -17.28
CA VAL A 153 17.50 2.94 -18.35
C VAL A 153 16.20 3.11 -19.15
N GLN A 154 15.22 3.79 -18.56
CA GLN A 154 13.96 4.14 -19.22
C GLN A 154 13.48 5.50 -18.73
N HIS A 155 12.90 6.27 -19.65
CA HIS A 155 12.32 7.59 -19.41
C HIS A 155 10.99 7.67 -20.13
N GLN A 156 9.91 7.95 -19.40
CA GLN A 156 8.55 7.93 -19.91
C GLN A 156 7.84 9.23 -19.51
N PRO A 157 7.51 10.12 -20.45
CA PRO A 157 6.77 11.35 -20.15
C PRO A 157 5.34 11.04 -19.69
N LEU A 158 5.13 10.99 -18.39
CA LEU A 158 3.86 10.55 -17.81
C LEU A 158 2.73 11.57 -18.07
N ASN A 159 3.07 12.85 -18.18
CA ASN A 159 2.13 13.90 -18.56
C ASN A 159 1.51 13.68 -19.93
N LEU A 160 2.26 13.13 -20.89
CA LEU A 160 1.74 12.81 -22.24
C LEU A 160 0.90 11.54 -22.22
N ILE A 161 1.32 10.51 -21.48
CA ILE A 161 0.59 9.24 -21.36
C ILE A 161 -0.77 9.44 -20.71
N LEU A 162 -0.84 10.30 -19.67
CA LEU A 162 -2.06 10.56 -18.92
C LEU A 162 -2.82 11.79 -19.44
N ASP A 163 -2.29 12.48 -20.46
CA ASP A 163 -2.85 13.73 -21.01
C ASP A 163 -3.14 14.76 -19.92
N ARG A 164 -2.09 15.13 -19.15
CA ARG A 164 -2.17 16.03 -18.01
C ARG A 164 -1.04 17.06 -18.03
N SER A 165 -1.35 18.27 -17.60
CA SER A 165 -0.37 19.35 -17.44
C SER A 165 0.24 19.40 -16.03
N SER A 166 -0.36 18.71 -15.06
CA SER A 166 0.14 18.58 -13.69
C SER A 166 -0.20 17.19 -13.15
N LEU A 167 0.64 16.66 -12.26
CA LEU A 167 0.48 15.34 -11.67
C LEU A 167 0.82 15.39 -10.18
N ASP A 168 -0.19 15.33 -9.31
CA ASP A 168 0.05 15.21 -7.86
C ASP A 168 0.07 13.74 -7.45
N ILE A 169 1.19 13.07 -7.76
CA ILE A 169 1.40 11.67 -7.36
C ILE A 169 1.82 11.66 -5.89
N THR A 170 1.00 11.06 -5.05
CA THR A 170 1.19 11.00 -3.60
C THR A 170 1.81 9.69 -3.13
N TYR A 171 1.66 8.63 -3.91
CA TYR A 171 2.17 7.29 -3.60
C TYR A 171 2.41 6.50 -4.87
N MET A 172 3.46 5.70 -4.87
CA MET A 172 3.81 4.79 -5.95
C MET A 172 4.29 3.45 -5.39
N ARG A 173 3.86 2.35 -6.01
CA ARG A 173 4.25 1.00 -5.60
C ARG A 173 4.38 0.07 -6.79
N GLU A 174 5.53 -0.59 -6.96
CA GLU A 174 5.62 -1.75 -7.84
C GLU A 174 5.12 -3.01 -7.11
N TYR A 175 4.28 -3.77 -7.78
CA TYR A 175 3.75 -5.03 -7.27
C TYR A 175 3.33 -5.94 -8.42
N GLN A 176 3.81 -7.18 -8.45
CA GLN A 176 3.53 -8.17 -9.51
C GLN A 176 3.82 -7.67 -10.94
N ASN A 177 4.92 -6.97 -11.14
CA ASN A 177 5.32 -6.33 -12.40
C ASN A 177 4.33 -5.26 -12.91
N LEU A 178 3.48 -4.75 -12.05
CA LEU A 178 2.61 -3.60 -12.29
C LEU A 178 3.04 -2.44 -11.41
N LEU A 179 2.88 -1.23 -11.93
CA LEU A 179 3.14 -0.01 -11.18
C LEU A 179 1.81 0.66 -10.83
N PHE A 180 1.59 0.84 -9.54
CA PHE A 180 0.40 1.49 -9.00
C PHE A 180 0.76 2.91 -8.58
N LEU A 181 0.02 3.89 -9.09
CA LEU A 181 0.17 5.31 -8.76
C LEU A 181 -1.10 5.81 -8.09
N ASN A 182 -0.98 6.45 -6.93
CA ASN A 182 -2.07 7.23 -6.36
C ASN A 182 -1.91 8.68 -6.82
N ILE A 183 -2.78 9.15 -7.68
CA ILE A 183 -2.85 10.55 -8.10
C ILE A 183 -3.98 11.21 -7.31
N ARG A 184 -3.66 12.25 -6.54
CA ARG A 184 -4.62 12.92 -5.66
C ARG A 184 -5.86 13.37 -6.43
N GLU A 185 -7.04 13.07 -5.89
CA GLU A 185 -8.35 13.39 -6.46
C GLU A 185 -8.63 12.79 -7.84
N GLU A 186 -7.68 12.06 -8.41
CA GLU A 186 -7.88 11.39 -9.69
C GLU A 186 -8.09 9.88 -9.57
N GLY A 187 -7.48 9.24 -8.56
CA GLY A 187 -7.63 7.82 -8.29
C GLY A 187 -6.32 7.03 -8.43
N ILE A 188 -6.45 5.70 -8.53
CA ILE A 188 -5.32 4.80 -8.65
C ILE A 188 -5.12 4.42 -10.12
N PHE A 189 -3.95 4.72 -10.65
CA PHE A 189 -3.55 4.36 -12.00
C PHE A 189 -2.65 3.14 -11.95
N ILE A 190 -2.89 2.18 -12.83
CA ILE A 190 -2.11 0.96 -12.97
C ILE A 190 -1.40 0.99 -14.32
N LEU A 191 -0.08 0.89 -14.28
CA LEU A 191 0.79 0.87 -15.45
C LEU A 191 1.50 -0.49 -15.54
N ASP A 192 1.93 -0.84 -16.72
CA ASP A 192 2.81 -2.00 -16.94
C ASP A 192 4.28 -1.70 -16.53
N ASN A 193 5.13 -2.69 -16.68
CA ASN A 193 6.56 -2.57 -16.38
C ASN A 193 7.34 -1.72 -17.39
N GLN A 194 6.68 -1.16 -18.38
CA GLN A 194 7.23 -0.19 -19.33
C GLN A 194 6.66 1.23 -19.10
N GLY A 195 5.78 1.38 -18.09
CA GLY A 195 5.15 2.65 -17.77
C GLY A 195 3.98 3.02 -18.67
N ASN A 196 3.41 2.07 -19.45
CA ASN A 196 2.21 2.31 -20.22
C ASN A 196 0.97 2.15 -19.35
N LEU A 197 -0.02 3.02 -19.54
CA LEU A 197 -1.28 2.95 -18.79
C LEU A 197 -2.07 1.69 -19.19
N ILE A 198 -2.40 0.87 -18.20
CA ILE A 198 -3.30 -0.29 -18.34
C ILE A 198 -4.73 0.13 -18.01
N LYS A 199 -4.93 0.69 -16.81
CA LYS A 199 -6.26 1.12 -16.35
C LYS A 199 -6.19 2.16 -15.24
N LYS A 200 -7.34 2.77 -14.96
CA LYS A 200 -7.59 3.67 -13.85
C LYS A 200 -8.71 3.11 -12.98
N ILE A 201 -8.46 2.99 -11.68
CA ILE A 201 -9.45 2.62 -10.67
C ILE A 201 -9.94 3.89 -9.97
N LYS A 202 -11.26 4.06 -9.90
CA LYS A 202 -11.90 5.20 -9.23
C LYS A 202 -11.94 4.97 -7.71
N ALA A 203 -10.79 5.02 -7.09
CA ALA A 203 -10.62 4.94 -5.64
C ALA A 203 -9.65 6.04 -5.20
N TYR A 204 -9.94 6.69 -4.07
CA TYR A 204 -9.26 7.92 -3.66
C TYR A 204 -8.71 7.76 -2.23
N PRO A 205 -7.75 6.85 -2.00
CA PRO A 205 -7.19 6.65 -0.68
C PRO A 205 -6.47 7.93 -0.22
N SER A 206 -6.83 8.40 0.97
CA SER A 206 -6.18 9.56 1.60
C SER A 206 -4.80 9.27 2.16
N GLN A 207 -4.49 7.99 2.36
CA GLN A 207 -3.22 7.44 2.83
C GLN A 207 -2.69 6.42 1.82
N ASN A 208 -1.50 5.90 2.07
CA ASN A 208 -0.96 4.80 1.27
C ASN A 208 -1.87 3.58 1.37
N PHE A 209 -2.06 2.88 0.26
CA PHE A 209 -2.80 1.63 0.22
C PHE A 209 -1.87 0.42 0.34
N GLY A 210 -2.39 -0.67 0.87
CA GLY A 210 -1.76 -1.99 0.84
C GLY A 210 -2.10 -2.75 -0.44
N LEU A 211 -1.24 -3.69 -0.82
CA LEU A 211 -1.45 -4.62 -1.93
C LEU A 211 -1.34 -6.05 -1.40
N TRP A 212 -2.34 -6.86 -1.69
CA TRP A 212 -2.39 -8.26 -1.29
C TRP A 212 -3.09 -9.10 -2.35
N LYS A 213 -2.42 -10.12 -2.90
CA LYS A 213 -2.90 -10.89 -4.06
C LYS A 213 -3.31 -9.92 -5.17
N ASN A 214 -4.55 -9.99 -5.66
CA ASN A 214 -5.09 -9.08 -6.68
C ASN A 214 -5.86 -7.90 -6.07
N LYS A 215 -5.66 -7.60 -4.78
CA LYS A 215 -6.45 -6.59 -4.08
C LYS A 215 -5.63 -5.38 -3.68
N ILE A 216 -6.24 -4.21 -3.88
CA ILE A 216 -5.84 -2.94 -3.30
C ILE A 216 -6.66 -2.79 -2.02
N ILE A 217 -6.01 -2.58 -0.88
CA ILE A 217 -6.67 -2.43 0.41
C ILE A 217 -6.27 -1.11 1.07
N PHE A 218 -7.25 -0.37 1.57
CA PHE A 218 -7.01 0.89 2.28
C PHE A 218 -8.16 1.22 3.23
N VAL A 219 -7.94 2.18 4.12
CA VAL A 219 -8.96 2.69 5.04
C VAL A 219 -9.59 3.94 4.46
N GLU A 220 -10.91 3.98 4.41
CA GLU A 220 -11.70 5.15 4.07
C GLU A 220 -12.94 5.23 4.96
N LYS A 221 -13.19 6.40 5.56
CA LYS A 221 -14.38 6.65 6.40
C LYS A 221 -14.64 5.56 7.44
N GLU A 222 -13.59 5.19 8.19
CA GLU A 222 -13.62 4.17 9.25
C GLU A 222 -14.02 2.76 8.76
N LYS A 223 -13.79 2.47 7.48
CA LYS A 223 -13.99 1.16 6.86
C LYS A 223 -12.76 0.76 6.08
N ILE A 224 -12.56 -0.55 5.95
CA ILE A 224 -11.58 -1.10 5.03
C ILE A 224 -12.27 -1.27 3.69
N ILE A 225 -11.69 -0.67 2.67
CA ILE A 225 -12.06 -0.87 1.27
C ILE A 225 -11.08 -1.86 0.66
N SER A 226 -11.60 -2.88 0.01
CA SER A 226 -10.83 -3.90 -0.69
C SER A 226 -11.31 -3.96 -2.15
N ILE A 227 -10.44 -3.66 -3.10
CA ILE A 227 -10.78 -3.64 -4.52
C ILE A 227 -9.91 -4.66 -5.24
N ASP A 228 -10.53 -5.63 -5.89
CA ASP A 228 -9.83 -6.50 -6.82
C ASP A 228 -9.44 -5.70 -8.08
N PHE A 229 -8.13 -5.49 -8.31
CA PHE A 229 -7.69 -4.64 -9.40
C PHE A 229 -7.81 -5.28 -10.79
N GLN A 230 -8.18 -6.55 -10.89
CA GLN A 230 -8.48 -7.22 -12.17
C GLN A 230 -9.96 -7.07 -12.53
N SER A 231 -10.86 -7.48 -11.63
CA SER A 231 -12.32 -7.46 -11.83
C SER A 231 -12.98 -6.15 -11.44
N GLU A 232 -12.29 -5.30 -10.67
CA GLU A 232 -12.80 -4.06 -10.06
C GLU A 232 -13.94 -4.28 -9.05
N GLN A 233 -14.15 -5.53 -8.63
CA GLN A 233 -15.08 -5.83 -7.55
C GLN A 233 -14.58 -5.18 -6.25
N GLN A 234 -15.47 -4.46 -5.58
CA GLN A 234 -15.19 -3.81 -4.31
C GLN A 234 -15.94 -4.48 -3.18
N ASP A 235 -15.22 -4.78 -2.10
CA ASP A 235 -15.75 -5.22 -0.82
C ASP A 235 -15.50 -4.14 0.23
N THR A 236 -16.38 -4.06 1.21
CA THR A 236 -16.26 -3.12 2.34
C THR A 236 -16.37 -3.87 3.65
N LEU A 237 -15.39 -3.67 4.53
CA LEU A 237 -15.32 -4.34 5.83
C LEU A 237 -15.32 -3.32 6.96
N GLN A 238 -15.95 -3.66 8.09
CA GLN A 238 -15.94 -2.81 9.27
C GLN A 238 -14.60 -2.95 10.02
N ILE A 239 -14.10 -1.83 10.52
CA ILE A 239 -12.97 -1.78 11.46
C ILE A 239 -13.53 -2.03 12.86
N PRO A 240 -12.76 -2.63 13.82
CA PRO A 240 -13.20 -2.72 15.21
C PRO A 240 -13.62 -1.35 15.76
N GLU A 241 -14.77 -1.28 16.44
CA GLU A 241 -15.36 -0.02 16.93
C GLU A 241 -14.45 0.74 17.90
N ASP A 242 -13.61 0.00 18.63
CA ASP A 242 -12.66 0.53 19.61
C ASP A 242 -11.32 0.99 19.00
N PHE A 243 -11.18 0.96 17.65
CA PHE A 243 -9.92 1.30 16.99
C PHE A 243 -10.11 2.21 15.77
N LYS A 244 -9.57 3.42 15.83
CA LYS A 244 -9.56 4.36 14.71
C LYS A 244 -8.33 4.13 13.83
N ALA A 245 -8.44 3.18 12.90
CA ALA A 245 -7.38 2.91 11.94
C ALA A 245 -7.29 4.02 10.88
N ILE A 246 -6.06 4.34 10.48
CA ILE A 246 -5.76 5.18 9.30
C ILE A 246 -5.19 4.37 8.15
N GLY A 247 -4.73 3.14 8.42
CA GLY A 247 -4.18 2.26 7.40
C GLY A 247 -4.36 0.79 7.75
N VAL A 248 -4.24 -0.03 6.71
CA VAL A 248 -4.36 -1.49 6.76
C VAL A 248 -3.32 -2.14 5.85
N LEU A 249 -2.68 -3.20 6.33
CA LEU A 249 -1.82 -4.07 5.53
C LEU A 249 -2.19 -5.52 5.80
N ALA A 250 -2.05 -6.38 4.81
CA ALA A 250 -2.31 -7.81 4.95
C ALA A 250 -1.26 -8.65 4.23
N ASN A 251 -0.98 -9.83 4.77
CA ASN A 251 -0.24 -10.89 4.09
C ASN A 251 -0.96 -12.23 4.29
N GLN A 252 -0.28 -13.36 4.06
CA GLN A 252 -0.89 -14.69 4.22
C GLN A 252 -1.27 -15.01 5.66
N GLN A 253 -0.58 -14.46 6.64
CA GLN A 253 -0.66 -14.86 8.05
C GLN A 253 -1.38 -13.84 8.91
N ILE A 254 -1.10 -12.55 8.70
CA ILE A 254 -1.55 -11.48 9.59
C ILE A 254 -2.18 -10.31 8.83
N VAL A 255 -3.01 -9.58 9.55
CA VAL A 255 -3.56 -8.28 9.15
C VAL A 255 -3.11 -7.24 10.18
N LEU A 256 -2.61 -6.13 9.70
CA LEU A 256 -2.26 -4.98 10.51
C LEU A 256 -3.31 -3.89 10.33
N LEU A 257 -3.85 -3.40 11.44
CA LEU A 257 -4.53 -2.11 11.49
C LEU A 257 -3.66 -1.13 12.27
N PHE A 258 -3.47 0.08 11.77
CA PHE A 258 -2.60 1.03 12.43
C PHE A 258 -3.14 2.47 12.38
N ASN A 259 -2.71 3.25 13.35
CA ASN A 259 -2.89 4.69 13.42
C ASN A 259 -1.55 5.38 13.73
N ALA A 260 -1.58 6.65 14.10
CA ALA A 260 -0.37 7.44 14.34
C ALA A 260 0.46 6.97 15.56
N THR A 261 -0.10 6.15 16.45
CA THR A 261 0.57 5.75 17.71
C THR A 261 0.49 4.27 18.04
N GLN A 262 -0.29 3.51 17.27
CA GLN A 262 -0.59 2.13 17.61
C GLN A 262 -0.72 1.25 16.37
N ILE A 263 -0.24 0.01 16.45
CA ILE A 263 -0.47 -1.05 15.45
C ILE A 263 -1.12 -2.22 16.16
N ARG A 264 -2.26 -2.70 15.64
CA ARG A 264 -2.87 -3.97 16.04
C ARG A 264 -2.55 -5.04 15.02
N ILE A 265 -2.11 -6.19 15.50
CA ILE A 265 -1.68 -7.35 14.71
C ILE A 265 -2.68 -8.46 14.95
N TYR A 266 -3.46 -8.80 13.94
CA TYR A 266 -4.45 -9.87 13.99
C TYR A 266 -3.95 -11.09 13.21
N GLN A 267 -4.31 -12.30 13.64
CA GLN A 267 -4.18 -13.48 12.80
C GLN A 267 -5.19 -13.37 11.65
N LYS A 268 -4.75 -13.53 10.40
CA LYS A 268 -5.63 -13.33 9.24
C LYS A 268 -6.84 -14.25 9.25
N SER A 269 -6.68 -15.50 9.73
CA SER A 269 -7.77 -16.47 9.87
C SER A 269 -8.91 -16.02 10.80
N GLU A 270 -8.63 -15.04 11.67
CA GLU A 270 -9.55 -14.50 12.67
C GLU A 270 -10.03 -13.08 12.31
N THR A 271 -9.99 -12.73 11.05
CA THR A 271 -10.41 -11.40 10.56
C THR A 271 -11.41 -11.52 9.42
N PRO A 272 -12.20 -10.48 9.16
CA PRO A 272 -13.08 -10.41 7.99
C PRO A 272 -12.35 -10.52 6.64
N LEU A 273 -11.02 -10.34 6.62
CA LEU A 273 -10.17 -10.50 5.44
C LEU A 273 -9.79 -11.97 5.15
N ASN A 274 -10.23 -12.91 6.03
CA ASN A 274 -10.05 -14.33 5.79
C ASN A 274 -10.96 -14.77 4.64
N GLY A 275 -10.39 -15.37 3.61
CA GLY A 275 -11.13 -15.79 2.41
C GLY A 275 -11.10 -14.78 1.24
N GLN A 276 -10.47 -13.64 1.44
CA GLN A 276 -10.21 -12.66 0.38
C GLN A 276 -8.86 -12.89 -0.30
#